data_099a6ac6ffa2c524aa493e62ac25d7f2
#
_entry.id   099a6ac6ffa2c524aa493e62ac25d7f2
#
_cell.length_a   1.000
_cell.length_b   1.000
_cell.length_c   1.000
_cell.angle_alpha   90.00
_cell.angle_beta   90.00
_cell.angle_gamma   90.00
#
_symmetry.space_group_name_H-M   'P 1'
#
loop_
_entity.id
_entity.type
_entity.pdbx_description
1 polymer ?
#
loop_
_entity_poly.entity_id
_entity_poly.type
_entity_poly.pdbx_seq_one_letter_code
_entity_poly.pdbx_strand_id
1 'polypeptide(L)'
;QEKERKEKELKEAQKQKQEEEKKAREEQARKEAETKKIVEEANQAVQQLENNQVADNISPAQVAVERVADPTTKSNLTDRIGRVQNAINQRAEEARLAEEARQETARLAAEQQQTRTVYVARNGTADVYWYSMENMPSNTRFDRVVSMTEADAIASGKRHTSKE
;
A
#
# COMPACT_ATOMS: atom_id res chain seq x y z
N GLN A 1 32.33 2.12 76.62
CA GLN A 1 33.06 2.56 75.42
C GLN A 1 33.04 1.50 74.32
N GLU A 2 33.35 0.21 74.57
CA GLU A 2 33.36 -0.83 73.54
C GLU A 2 31.93 -1.22 73.07
N LYS A 3 30.94 -1.24 73.92
CA LYS A 3 29.54 -1.47 73.60
C LYS A 3 28.95 -0.34 72.72
N GLU A 4 29.25 0.88 73.01
CA GLU A 4 28.79 2.06 72.25
C GLU A 4 29.42 2.10 70.85
N ARG A 5 30.69 1.68 70.74
CA ARG A 5 31.34 1.57 69.42
C ARG A 5 30.65 0.53 68.51
N LYS A 6 30.41 -0.67 69.07
CA LYS A 6 29.74 -1.76 68.36
C LYS A 6 28.29 -1.38 67.94
N GLU A 7 27.60 -0.70 68.85
CA GLU A 7 26.22 -0.22 68.50
C GLU A 7 26.22 0.85 67.40
N LYS A 8 27.21 1.74 67.42
CA LYS A 8 27.36 2.75 66.35
C LYS A 8 27.76 2.12 65.04
N GLU A 9 28.67 1.19 65.00
CA GLU A 9 29.07 0.41 63.84
C GLU A 9 27.86 -0.38 63.22
N LEU A 10 27.03 -0.98 64.10
CA LEU A 10 25.86 -1.73 63.71
C LEU A 10 24.80 -0.82 63.08
N LYS A 11 24.57 0.36 63.68
CA LYS A 11 23.63 1.36 63.13
C LYS A 11 24.11 1.93 61.79
N GLU A 12 25.39 2.16 61.64
CA GLU A 12 26.01 2.64 60.41
C GLU A 12 25.94 1.60 59.31
N ALA A 13 26.21 0.33 59.60
CA ALA A 13 26.06 -0.79 58.68
C ALA A 13 24.60 -1.00 58.24
N GLN A 14 23.65 -0.88 59.16
CA GLN A 14 22.21 -0.93 58.85
C GLN A 14 21.78 0.22 57.94
N LYS A 15 22.26 1.42 58.21
CA LYS A 15 21.97 2.60 57.40
C LYS A 15 22.54 2.46 55.98
N GLN A 16 23.77 2.00 55.84
CA GLN A 16 24.39 1.73 54.55
C GLN A 16 23.60 0.67 53.76
N LYS A 17 23.23 -0.44 54.41
CA LYS A 17 22.41 -1.49 53.78
C LYS A 17 21.06 -0.99 53.31
N GLN A 18 20.37 -0.16 54.11
CA GLN A 18 19.09 0.45 53.69
C GLN A 18 19.26 1.39 52.50
N GLU A 19 20.35 2.14 52.49
CA GLU A 19 20.64 3.08 51.38
C GLU A 19 20.97 2.34 50.09
N GLU A 20 21.73 1.23 50.18
CA GLU A 20 21.99 0.35 49.03
C GLU A 20 20.73 -0.32 48.49
N GLU A 21 19.88 -0.85 49.38
CA GLU A 21 18.59 -1.44 49.01
C GLU A 21 17.67 -0.41 48.32
N LYS A 22 17.65 0.82 48.83
CA LYS A 22 16.88 1.91 48.24
C LYS A 22 17.39 2.25 46.85
N LYS A 23 18.71 2.40 46.69
CA LYS A 23 19.32 2.67 45.36
C LYS A 23 19.06 1.52 44.37
N ALA A 24 19.15 0.28 44.82
CA ALA A 24 18.85 -0.88 43.98
C ALA A 24 17.40 -0.93 43.52
N ARG A 25 16.44 -0.59 44.42
CA ARG A 25 15.00 -0.49 44.07
C ARG A 25 14.73 0.65 43.10
N GLU A 26 15.33 1.81 43.28
CA GLU A 26 15.19 2.96 42.39
C GLU A 26 15.75 2.66 40.99
N GLU A 27 16.90 2.00 40.92
CA GLU A 27 17.50 1.59 39.66
C GLU A 27 16.66 0.53 38.96
N GLN A 28 16.13 -0.45 39.67
CA GLN A 28 15.21 -1.44 39.09
C GLN A 28 13.91 -0.80 38.57
N ALA A 29 13.31 0.07 39.38
CA ALA A 29 12.11 0.80 38.96
C ALA A 29 12.35 1.65 37.70
N ARG A 30 13.53 2.28 37.60
CA ARG A 30 13.91 3.03 36.39
C ARG A 30 14.06 2.12 35.18
N LYS A 31 14.72 0.97 35.32
CA LYS A 31 14.88 -0.01 34.22
C LYS A 31 13.52 -0.56 33.75
N GLU A 32 12.63 -0.86 34.69
CA GLU A 32 11.28 -1.33 34.38
C GLU A 32 10.46 -0.26 33.66
N ALA A 33 10.56 1.01 34.09
CA ALA A 33 9.88 2.12 33.44
C ALA A 33 10.40 2.35 32.02
N GLU A 34 11.71 2.26 31.80
CA GLU A 34 12.32 2.37 30.48
C GLU A 34 11.90 1.23 29.56
N THR A 35 11.88 0.00 30.07
CA THR A 35 11.41 -1.18 29.31
C THR A 35 9.95 -1.02 28.88
N LYS A 36 9.08 -0.57 29.79
CA LYS A 36 7.67 -0.30 29.46
C LYS A 36 7.52 0.76 28.40
N LYS A 37 8.29 1.84 28.49
CA LYS A 37 8.28 2.92 27.50
C LYS A 37 8.69 2.42 26.11
N ILE A 38 9.74 1.61 26.01
CA ILE A 38 10.20 1.02 24.75
C ILE A 38 9.10 0.14 24.13
N VAL A 39 8.43 -0.69 24.93
CA VAL A 39 7.32 -1.54 24.45
C VAL A 39 6.14 -0.69 23.98
N GLU A 40 5.81 0.37 24.70
CA GLU A 40 4.72 1.27 24.30
C GLU A 40 5.03 2.01 23.00
N GLU A 41 6.24 2.54 22.85
CA GLU A 41 6.70 3.18 21.60
C GLU A 41 6.64 2.20 20.41
N ALA A 42 7.06 0.96 20.61
CA ALA A 42 6.99 -0.09 19.60
C ALA A 42 5.54 -0.43 19.22
N ASN A 43 4.64 -0.56 20.19
CA ASN A 43 3.22 -0.77 19.95
C ASN A 43 2.59 0.39 19.16
N GLN A 44 2.90 1.63 19.53
CA GLN A 44 2.40 2.81 18.83
C GLN A 44 2.89 2.87 17.38
N ALA A 45 4.17 2.57 17.14
CA ALA A 45 4.73 2.55 15.79
C ALA A 45 4.09 1.46 14.91
N VAL A 46 3.85 0.26 15.45
CA VAL A 46 3.15 -0.82 14.75
C VAL A 46 1.68 -0.45 14.49
N GLN A 47 1.01 0.17 15.46
CA GLN A 47 -0.36 0.62 15.28
C GLN A 47 -0.48 1.73 14.23
N GLN A 48 0.47 2.65 14.16
CA GLN A 48 0.54 3.64 13.07
C GLN A 48 0.70 2.99 11.71
N LEU A 49 1.53 1.96 11.61
CA LEU A 49 1.68 1.17 10.39
C LEU A 49 0.37 0.47 10.01
N GLU A 50 -0.34 -0.13 10.98
CA GLU A 50 -1.62 -0.80 10.75
C GLU A 50 -2.72 0.18 10.29
N ASN A 51 -2.73 1.38 10.87
CA ASN A 51 -3.69 2.42 10.52
C ASN A 51 -3.39 3.09 9.17
N ASN A 52 -2.11 3.18 8.82
CA ASN A 52 -1.65 3.76 7.55
C ASN A 52 -0.65 2.80 6.90
N GLN A 53 -1.17 1.86 6.14
CA GLN A 53 -0.43 0.74 5.55
C GLN A 53 0.31 1.17 4.28
N VAL A 54 1.34 1.99 4.47
CA VAL A 54 2.27 2.43 3.43
C VAL A 54 3.68 1.90 3.71
N ALA A 55 4.47 1.68 2.68
CA ALA A 55 5.82 1.13 2.78
C ALA A 55 6.74 1.99 3.69
N ASP A 56 6.57 3.29 3.68
CA ASP A 56 7.37 4.24 4.47
C ASP A 56 7.21 4.07 5.98
N ASN A 57 6.10 3.51 6.44
CA ASN A 57 5.84 3.25 7.86
C ASN A 57 6.41 1.92 8.35
N ILE A 58 6.90 1.04 7.47
CA ILE A 58 7.44 -0.27 7.84
C ILE A 58 8.76 -0.10 8.61
N SER A 59 9.69 0.66 8.07
CA SER A 59 11.02 0.84 8.67
C SER A 59 10.97 1.46 10.07
N PRO A 60 10.22 2.54 10.33
CA PRO A 60 10.05 3.08 11.68
C PRO A 60 9.48 2.06 12.68
N ALA A 61 8.51 1.24 12.26
CA ALA A 61 7.95 0.19 13.10
C ALA A 61 8.98 -0.91 13.40
N GLN A 62 9.74 -1.35 12.41
CA GLN A 62 10.81 -2.35 12.60
C GLN A 62 11.88 -1.85 13.57
N VAL A 63 12.35 -0.61 13.41
CA VAL A 63 13.35 0.00 14.29
C VAL A 63 12.86 0.07 15.74
N ALA A 64 11.59 0.45 15.95
CA ALA A 64 11.01 0.50 17.29
C ALA A 64 10.90 -0.90 17.93
N VAL A 65 10.52 -1.91 17.16
CA VAL A 65 10.40 -3.31 17.62
C VAL A 65 11.76 -3.93 17.92
N GLU A 66 12.81 -3.58 17.19
CA GLU A 66 14.17 -4.06 17.46
C GLU A 66 14.67 -3.72 18.87
N ARG A 67 14.21 -2.61 19.44
CA ARG A 67 14.57 -2.17 20.80
C ARG A 67 13.86 -2.95 21.90
N VAL A 68 12.83 -3.72 21.59
CA VAL A 68 12.08 -4.52 22.56
C VAL A 68 12.93 -5.72 22.99
N ALA A 69 13.16 -5.85 24.29
CA ALA A 69 13.98 -6.91 24.85
C ALA A 69 13.23 -8.23 25.05
N ASP A 70 11.93 -8.17 25.39
CA ASP A 70 11.12 -9.37 25.60
C ASP A 70 10.86 -10.12 24.27
N PRO A 71 11.33 -11.40 24.16
CA PRO A 71 11.22 -12.14 22.91
C PRO A 71 9.78 -12.37 22.44
N THR A 72 8.87 -12.59 23.37
CA THR A 72 7.45 -12.86 23.06
C THR A 72 6.77 -11.62 22.51
N THR A 73 6.93 -10.49 23.18
CA THR A 73 6.40 -9.19 22.71
C THR A 73 7.02 -8.81 21.37
N LYS A 74 8.33 -8.96 21.21
CA LYS A 74 9.05 -8.69 19.97
C LYS A 74 8.52 -9.54 18.82
N SER A 75 8.33 -10.84 19.03
CA SER A 75 7.78 -11.76 18.03
C SER A 75 6.37 -11.35 17.61
N ASN A 76 5.49 -11.07 18.57
CA ASN A 76 4.11 -10.64 18.28
C ASN A 76 4.06 -9.36 17.46
N LEU A 77 4.89 -8.37 17.77
CA LEU A 77 4.96 -7.11 17.03
C LEU A 77 5.55 -7.32 15.62
N THR A 78 6.57 -8.16 15.49
CA THR A 78 7.16 -8.54 14.21
C THR A 78 6.14 -9.23 13.31
N ASP A 79 5.33 -10.13 13.84
CA ASP A 79 4.28 -10.82 13.09
C ASP A 79 3.19 -9.83 12.60
N ARG A 80 2.87 -8.83 13.41
CA ARG A 80 1.93 -7.77 13.01
C ARG A 80 2.48 -6.95 11.85
N ILE A 81 3.76 -6.56 11.91
CA ILE A 81 4.44 -5.87 10.79
C ILE A 81 4.42 -6.74 9.53
N GLY A 82 4.73 -8.03 9.65
CA GLY A 82 4.74 -8.98 8.54
C GLY A 82 3.39 -9.09 7.83
N ARG A 83 2.29 -9.10 8.59
CA ARG A 83 0.93 -9.11 8.03
C ARG A 83 0.63 -7.86 7.21
N VAL A 84 1.01 -6.68 7.71
CA VAL A 84 0.82 -5.42 6.99
C VAL A 84 1.70 -5.39 5.74
N GLN A 85 2.95 -5.83 5.83
CA GLN A 85 3.85 -5.90 4.68
C GLN A 85 3.30 -6.80 3.57
N ASN A 86 2.76 -7.97 3.93
CA ASN A 86 2.10 -8.86 2.98
C ASN A 86 0.89 -8.21 2.32
N ALA A 87 0.07 -7.48 3.08
CA ALA A 87 -1.07 -6.76 2.55
C ALA A 87 -0.66 -5.62 1.57
N ILE A 88 0.43 -4.92 1.87
CA ILE A 88 1.00 -3.91 0.97
C ILE A 88 1.48 -4.56 -0.33
N ASN A 89 2.22 -5.67 -0.23
CA ASN A 89 2.74 -6.39 -1.39
C ASN A 89 1.61 -6.95 -2.27
N GLN A 90 0.56 -7.51 -1.67
CA GLN A 90 -0.61 -8.01 -2.41
C GLN A 90 -1.31 -6.88 -3.18
N ARG A 91 -1.53 -5.72 -2.56
CA ARG A 91 -2.13 -4.57 -3.25
C ARG A 91 -1.26 -4.05 -4.40
N ALA A 92 0.05 -4.04 -4.22
CA ALA A 92 0.98 -3.64 -5.27
C ALA A 92 0.93 -4.61 -6.46
N GLU A 93 0.87 -5.92 -6.19
CA GLU A 93 0.74 -6.94 -7.23
C GLU A 93 -0.61 -6.88 -7.95
N GLU A 94 -1.71 -6.72 -7.22
CA GLU A 94 -3.04 -6.53 -7.81
C GLU A 94 -3.10 -5.29 -8.70
N ALA A 95 -2.49 -4.18 -8.27
CA ALA A 95 -2.43 -2.96 -9.06
C ALA A 95 -1.60 -3.15 -10.35
N ARG A 96 -0.48 -3.88 -10.28
CA ARG A 96 0.34 -4.23 -11.43
C ARG A 96 -0.43 -5.08 -12.44
N LEU A 97 -1.10 -6.13 -11.97
CA LEU A 97 -1.91 -7.01 -12.83
C LEU A 97 -3.09 -6.27 -13.47
N ALA A 98 -3.74 -5.39 -12.70
CA ALA A 98 -4.84 -4.56 -13.22
C ALA A 98 -4.35 -3.58 -14.30
N GLU A 99 -3.15 -3.03 -14.14
CA GLU A 99 -2.56 -2.16 -15.16
C GLU A 99 -2.17 -2.93 -16.42
N GLU A 100 -1.55 -4.10 -16.28
CA GLU A 100 -1.23 -4.98 -17.41
C GLU A 100 -2.49 -5.38 -18.18
N ALA A 101 -3.57 -5.74 -17.47
CA ALA A 101 -4.85 -6.07 -18.10
C ALA A 101 -5.47 -4.88 -18.84
N ARG A 102 -5.34 -3.66 -18.30
CA ARG A 102 -5.78 -2.44 -19.00
C ARG A 102 -4.99 -2.18 -20.27
N GLN A 103 -3.66 -2.32 -20.19
CA GLN A 103 -2.79 -2.13 -21.35
C GLN A 103 -3.06 -3.17 -22.43
N GLU A 104 -3.24 -4.44 -22.06
CA GLU A 104 -3.59 -5.50 -23.01
C GLU A 104 -4.95 -5.25 -23.66
N THR A 105 -5.96 -4.84 -22.90
CA THR A 105 -7.28 -4.47 -23.44
C THR A 105 -7.17 -3.30 -24.42
N ALA A 106 -6.39 -2.28 -24.08
CA ALA A 106 -6.16 -1.13 -24.96
C ALA A 106 -5.42 -1.54 -26.24
N ARG A 107 -4.43 -2.43 -26.14
CA ARG A 107 -3.70 -2.97 -27.29
C ARG A 107 -4.62 -3.72 -28.23
N LEU A 108 -5.45 -4.63 -27.69
CA LEU A 108 -6.41 -5.40 -28.49
C LEU A 108 -7.46 -4.50 -29.15
N ALA A 109 -7.94 -3.48 -28.43
CA ALA A 109 -8.88 -2.51 -29.01
C ALA A 109 -8.25 -1.72 -30.16
N ALA A 110 -6.98 -1.28 -30.00
CA ALA A 110 -6.26 -0.59 -31.08
C ALA A 110 -6.03 -1.48 -32.30
N GLU A 111 -5.68 -2.75 -32.07
CA GLU A 111 -5.51 -3.73 -33.14
C GLU A 111 -6.83 -3.98 -33.90
N GLN A 112 -7.95 -4.10 -33.17
CA GLN A 112 -9.27 -4.23 -33.78
C GLN A 112 -9.62 -2.99 -34.64
N GLN A 113 -9.32 -1.78 -34.19
CA GLN A 113 -9.54 -0.56 -34.98
C GLN A 113 -8.71 -0.53 -36.28
N GLN A 114 -7.46 -1.04 -36.22
CA GLN A 114 -6.60 -1.13 -37.39
C GLN A 114 -7.09 -2.16 -38.42
N THR A 115 -7.73 -3.23 -37.99
CA THR A 115 -8.16 -4.34 -38.85
C THR A 115 -9.63 -4.29 -39.20
N ARG A 116 -10.46 -3.66 -38.36
CA ARG A 116 -11.92 -3.58 -38.60
C ARG A 116 -12.25 -2.67 -39.80
N THR A 117 -12.96 -3.21 -40.73
CA THR A 117 -13.51 -2.44 -41.87
C THR A 117 -14.76 -1.70 -41.42
N VAL A 118 -14.84 -0.43 -41.75
CA VAL A 118 -16.00 0.41 -41.51
C VAL A 118 -16.45 1.09 -42.82
N TYR A 119 -17.67 1.55 -42.83
CA TYR A 119 -18.32 2.09 -44.04
C TYR A 119 -18.72 3.55 -43.80
N VAL A 120 -18.34 4.42 -44.74
CA VAL A 120 -18.58 5.86 -44.67
C VAL A 120 -19.35 6.30 -45.92
N ALA A 121 -20.49 6.90 -45.72
CA ALA A 121 -21.32 7.42 -46.82
C ALA A 121 -20.74 8.71 -47.48
N ARG A 122 -21.35 9.17 -48.54
CA ARG A 122 -21.01 10.43 -49.26
C ARG A 122 -19.58 10.44 -49.79
N ASN A 123 -19.17 9.37 -50.41
CA ASN A 123 -17.77 9.19 -50.89
C ASN A 123 -16.71 9.35 -49.78
N GLY A 124 -17.02 8.89 -48.57
CA GLY A 124 -16.10 8.98 -47.45
C GLY A 124 -16.09 10.33 -46.70
N THR A 125 -16.99 11.26 -47.05
CA THR A 125 -17.04 12.61 -46.45
C THR A 125 -18.02 12.73 -45.27
N ALA A 126 -18.86 11.71 -45.02
CA ALA A 126 -19.75 11.72 -43.86
C ALA A 126 -18.99 11.75 -42.54
N ASP A 127 -19.54 12.40 -41.51
CA ASP A 127 -18.92 12.55 -40.18
C ASP A 127 -19.05 11.30 -39.31
N VAL A 128 -19.83 10.31 -39.79
CA VAL A 128 -20.07 9.06 -39.10
C VAL A 128 -19.70 7.86 -39.95
N TYR A 129 -19.24 6.79 -39.29
CA TYR A 129 -19.04 5.50 -39.92
C TYR A 129 -19.96 4.42 -39.31
N TRP A 130 -20.14 3.34 -40.05
CA TRP A 130 -20.97 2.18 -39.74
C TRP A 130 -20.13 0.91 -39.76
N TYR A 131 -20.40 -0.02 -38.88
CA TYR A 131 -19.72 -1.34 -38.90
C TYR A 131 -20.31 -2.27 -39.99
N SER A 132 -21.58 -2.06 -40.36
CA SER A 132 -22.23 -2.84 -41.40
C SER A 132 -23.02 -1.92 -42.35
N MET A 133 -22.96 -2.23 -43.64
CA MET A 133 -23.80 -1.53 -44.64
C MET A 133 -25.28 -1.83 -44.44
N GLU A 134 -25.63 -3.00 -43.89
CA GLU A 134 -27.02 -3.41 -43.64
C GLU A 134 -27.71 -2.52 -42.61
N ASN A 135 -26.96 -1.97 -41.69
CA ASN A 135 -27.46 -1.08 -40.62
C ASN A 135 -27.61 0.38 -41.10
N MET A 136 -27.11 0.69 -42.29
CA MET A 136 -27.26 2.05 -42.85
C MET A 136 -28.71 2.34 -43.23
N PRO A 137 -29.15 3.61 -43.13
CA PRO A 137 -30.49 3.98 -43.54
C PRO A 137 -30.80 3.54 -44.97
N SER A 138 -32.03 3.13 -45.25
CA SER A 138 -32.49 2.64 -46.57
C SER A 138 -32.35 3.68 -47.68
N ASN A 139 -32.32 4.97 -47.36
CA ASN A 139 -32.11 6.07 -48.29
C ASN A 139 -30.62 6.38 -48.54
N THR A 140 -29.71 5.54 -48.02
CA THR A 140 -28.27 5.68 -48.27
C THR A 140 -27.96 5.40 -49.74
N ARG A 141 -27.16 6.26 -50.36
CA ARG A 141 -26.61 5.99 -51.69
C ARG A 141 -25.43 5.05 -51.55
N PHE A 142 -25.69 3.74 -51.63
CA PHE A 142 -24.68 2.68 -51.43
C PHE A 142 -23.59 2.72 -52.49
N ASP A 143 -23.88 3.26 -53.68
CA ASP A 143 -22.90 3.54 -54.76
C ASP A 143 -21.82 4.56 -54.34
N ARG A 144 -22.05 5.29 -53.24
CA ARG A 144 -21.17 6.32 -52.70
C ARG A 144 -20.66 5.97 -51.28
N VAL A 145 -20.78 4.74 -50.89
CA VAL A 145 -20.19 4.25 -49.62
C VAL A 145 -18.75 3.81 -49.86
N VAL A 146 -17.85 4.27 -49.03
CA VAL A 146 -16.42 3.92 -49.06
C VAL A 146 -16.11 3.10 -47.84
N SER A 147 -15.37 2.03 -48.01
CA SER A 147 -14.81 1.23 -46.93
C SER A 147 -13.41 1.73 -46.56
N MET A 148 -13.11 1.77 -45.27
CA MET A 148 -11.80 2.07 -44.73
C MET A 148 -11.60 1.33 -43.41
N THR A 149 -10.41 1.40 -42.82
CA THR A 149 -10.21 0.89 -41.44
C THR A 149 -10.86 1.82 -40.45
N GLU A 150 -11.27 1.29 -39.30
CA GLU A 150 -11.83 2.12 -38.22
C GLU A 150 -10.81 3.17 -37.75
N ALA A 151 -9.51 2.79 -37.67
CA ALA A 151 -8.44 3.72 -37.33
C ALA A 151 -8.35 4.89 -38.31
N ASP A 152 -8.44 4.66 -39.63
CA ASP A 152 -8.42 5.71 -40.63
C ASP A 152 -9.64 6.61 -40.52
N ALA A 153 -10.83 6.05 -40.27
CA ALA A 153 -12.04 6.80 -40.04
C ALA A 153 -11.92 7.74 -38.83
N ILE A 154 -11.43 7.24 -37.69
CA ILE A 154 -11.20 8.03 -36.50
C ILE A 154 -10.13 9.11 -36.74
N ALA A 155 -9.01 8.77 -37.39
CA ALA A 155 -7.96 9.72 -37.73
C ALA A 155 -8.46 10.85 -38.65
N SER A 156 -9.50 10.57 -39.46
CA SER A 156 -10.20 11.56 -40.31
C SER A 156 -11.27 12.35 -39.56
N GLY A 157 -11.35 12.23 -38.23
CA GLY A 157 -12.31 12.94 -37.38
C GLY A 157 -13.72 12.35 -37.39
N LYS A 158 -13.91 11.14 -37.91
CA LYS A 158 -15.22 10.47 -37.94
C LYS A 158 -15.50 9.73 -36.65
N ARG A 159 -16.76 9.54 -36.33
CA ARG A 159 -17.24 8.84 -35.16
C ARG A 159 -18.20 7.71 -35.55
N HIS A 160 -18.27 6.69 -34.70
CA HIS A 160 -19.27 5.65 -34.86
C HIS A 160 -20.68 6.22 -34.74
N THR A 161 -21.59 5.74 -35.58
CA THR A 161 -22.99 6.16 -35.54
C THR A 161 -23.65 5.71 -34.23
N SER A 162 -24.57 6.51 -33.72
CA SER A 162 -25.39 6.12 -32.55
C SER A 162 -26.63 5.29 -32.94
N LYS A 163 -26.76 4.93 -34.20
CA LYS A 163 -27.94 4.24 -34.77
C LYS A 163 -27.71 2.77 -35.06
N GLU A 164 -26.54 2.25 -34.73
CA GLU A 164 -26.16 0.86 -34.92
C GLU A 164 -26.09 0.08 -33.57
#